data_8d0b091c2089a079e003690ac32f3188
#
_entry.id   8d0b091c2089a079e003690ac32f3188
#
_cell.length_a   1.000
_cell.length_b   1.000
_cell.length_c   1.000
_cell.angle_alpha   90.00
_cell.angle_beta   90.00
_cell.angle_gamma   90.00
#
_symmetry.space_group_name_H-M   'P 1'
#
loop_
_entity.id
_entity.type
_entity.pdbx_description
1 polymer ?
#
loop_
_entity_poly.entity_id
_entity_poly.type
_entity_poly.pdbx_seq_one_letter_code
_entity_poly.pdbx_strand_id
1 'polypeptide(L)'
;MAWITSRAGLLLVAGLAVGCATMKTGSGSAVSGPNPVKFSWTSSGNVAGSITATLANGETFTGRFFQVTSTLTDELGSQGPVWHQEGLYDVGPELQHVAHYSGRVVADLRRSDGEQIRCRFELMRPVDGMAGGARGECRLPDGLKVDAQFPAV
;
A
#
# COMPACT_ATOMS: atom_id res chain seq x y z
N MET A 1 -21.56 49.13 47.64
CA MET A 1 -20.60 48.06 47.90
C MET A 1 -20.92 46.93 46.95
N ALA A 2 -20.16 46.82 45.86
CA ALA A 2 -20.37 45.85 44.84
C ALA A 2 -19.16 44.89 44.83
N TRP A 3 -19.42 43.59 45.10
CA TRP A 3 -18.42 42.54 45.05
C TRP A 3 -18.42 41.91 43.67
N ILE A 4 -17.36 42.11 42.92
CA ILE A 4 -17.11 41.49 41.60
C ILE A 4 -16.27 40.25 41.85
N THR A 5 -16.89 39.06 41.74
CA THR A 5 -16.18 37.79 41.76
C THR A 5 -15.76 37.42 40.34
N SER A 6 -14.47 37.62 40.02
CA SER A 6 -13.84 37.19 38.80
C SER A 6 -13.66 35.68 38.81
N ARG A 7 -14.38 34.93 37.95
CA ARG A 7 -14.14 33.53 37.68
C ARG A 7 -13.16 33.39 36.51
N ALA A 8 -11.92 33.10 36.84
CA ALA A 8 -10.92 32.70 35.85
C ALA A 8 -11.26 31.30 35.30
N GLY A 9 -11.74 31.26 34.06
CA GLY A 9 -11.97 30.00 33.34
C GLY A 9 -10.65 29.49 32.79
N LEU A 10 -10.21 28.35 33.32
CA LEU A 10 -9.04 27.59 32.83
C LEU A 10 -9.43 26.86 31.55
N LEU A 11 -9.06 27.40 30.36
CA LEU A 11 -9.20 26.71 29.07
C LEU A 11 -8.12 25.65 28.94
N LEU A 12 -8.53 24.39 29.13
CA LEU A 12 -7.73 23.20 28.87
C LEU A 12 -7.71 22.96 27.36
N VAL A 13 -6.65 23.38 26.66
CA VAL A 13 -6.42 23.08 25.25
C VAL A 13 -5.91 21.65 25.17
N ALA A 14 -6.82 20.72 24.90
CA ALA A 14 -6.47 19.35 24.54
C ALA A 14 -5.87 19.34 23.13
N GLY A 15 -4.54 19.24 23.05
CA GLY A 15 -3.82 19.09 21.79
C GLY A 15 -4.11 17.72 21.17
N LEU A 16 -4.96 17.65 20.16
CA LEU A 16 -5.15 16.49 19.29
C LEU A 16 -3.89 16.32 18.45
N ALA A 17 -3.00 15.40 18.83
CA ALA A 17 -1.92 14.94 17.97
C ALA A 17 -2.54 14.14 16.80
N VAL A 18 -2.84 14.82 15.70
CA VAL A 18 -3.22 14.19 14.43
C VAL A 18 -1.95 13.54 13.88
N GLY A 19 -1.81 12.23 14.06
CA GLY A 19 -0.78 11.44 13.40
C GLY A 19 -0.99 11.53 11.89
N CYS A 20 -0.12 12.26 11.20
CA CYS A 20 -0.10 12.30 9.74
C CYS A 20 0.34 10.94 9.21
N ALA A 21 -0.60 10.07 8.84
CA ALA A 21 -0.31 8.95 7.97
C ALA A 21 0.09 9.55 6.60
N THR A 22 1.34 9.36 6.19
CA THR A 22 1.82 9.81 4.87
C THR A 22 1.12 9.02 3.78
N MET A 23 0.11 9.62 3.16
CA MET A 23 -0.52 9.07 1.97
C MET A 23 0.33 9.42 0.74
N LYS A 24 0.63 8.41 -0.06
CA LYS A 24 1.28 8.58 -1.37
C LYS A 24 0.23 8.49 -2.46
N THR A 25 0.31 9.35 -3.44
CA THR A 25 -0.60 9.38 -4.60
C THR A 25 0.21 9.40 -5.88
N GLY A 26 -0.34 8.85 -6.94
CA GLY A 26 0.28 8.90 -8.25
C GLY A 26 -0.73 8.61 -9.37
N SER A 27 -0.25 8.70 -10.60
CA SER A 27 -1.03 8.45 -11.79
C SER A 27 -0.31 7.46 -12.69
N GLY A 28 -1.07 6.85 -13.60
CA GLY A 28 -0.59 5.96 -14.64
C GLY A 28 -1.45 6.04 -15.87
N SER A 29 -1.01 5.42 -16.95
CA SER A 29 -1.76 5.34 -18.19
C SER A 29 -1.55 3.99 -18.86
N ALA A 30 -2.55 3.53 -19.60
CA ALA A 30 -2.38 2.42 -20.52
C ALA A 30 -1.97 2.95 -21.88
N VAL A 31 -0.93 2.34 -22.46
CA VAL A 31 -0.26 2.83 -23.67
C VAL A 31 -0.71 2.07 -24.92
N SER A 32 -1.38 0.93 -24.78
CA SER A 32 -1.76 0.11 -25.93
C SER A 32 -3.27 0.01 -26.13
N GLY A 33 -3.70 0.30 -27.36
CA GLY A 33 -5.06 0.15 -27.82
C GLY A 33 -5.71 1.47 -28.27
N PRO A 34 -6.85 1.39 -28.97
CA PRO A 34 -7.58 2.56 -29.47
C PRO A 34 -8.22 3.37 -28.35
N ASN A 35 -8.33 2.81 -27.14
CA ASN A 35 -8.98 3.43 -25.99
C ASN A 35 -7.97 3.63 -24.86
N PRO A 36 -7.42 4.84 -24.68
CA PRO A 36 -6.52 5.14 -23.58
C PRO A 36 -7.26 4.99 -22.23
N VAL A 37 -6.60 4.33 -21.28
CA VAL A 37 -7.08 4.23 -19.91
C VAL A 37 -6.17 5.06 -19.02
N LYS A 38 -6.76 5.92 -18.20
CA LYS A 38 -6.05 6.70 -17.18
C LYS A 38 -6.23 6.05 -15.83
N PHE A 39 -5.15 5.97 -15.08
CA PHE A 39 -5.17 5.45 -13.72
C PHE A 39 -4.78 6.54 -12.73
N SER A 40 -5.40 6.50 -11.56
CA SER A 40 -4.95 7.21 -10.37
C SER A 40 -4.91 6.25 -9.20
N TRP A 41 -3.94 6.41 -8.30
CA TRP A 41 -3.82 5.54 -7.15
C TRP A 41 -3.45 6.34 -5.90
N THR A 42 -3.81 5.77 -4.75
CA THR A 42 -3.47 6.30 -3.42
C THR A 42 -3.08 5.13 -2.53
N SER A 43 -2.00 5.24 -1.80
CA SER A 43 -1.58 4.23 -0.84
C SER A 43 -1.25 4.83 0.52
N SER A 44 -1.54 4.09 1.57
CA SER A 44 -1.00 4.31 2.90
C SER A 44 0.02 3.19 3.17
N GLY A 45 1.30 3.51 3.07
CA GLY A 45 2.37 2.51 3.10
C GLY A 45 2.71 1.96 1.71
N ASN A 46 3.41 0.81 1.67
CA ASN A 46 4.02 0.30 0.45
C ASN A 46 3.31 -0.95 -0.12
N VAL A 47 2.36 -1.53 0.63
CA VAL A 47 1.79 -2.84 0.32
C VAL A 47 0.41 -2.77 -0.30
N ALA A 48 -0.40 -1.78 0.06
CA ALA A 48 -1.78 -1.71 -0.37
C ALA A 48 -2.27 -0.28 -0.58
N GLY A 49 -3.34 -0.15 -1.34
CA GLY A 49 -3.99 1.13 -1.58
C GLY A 49 -5.25 0.99 -2.39
N SER A 50 -5.76 2.12 -2.84
CA SER A 50 -6.87 2.22 -3.78
C SER A 50 -6.36 2.64 -5.15
N ILE A 51 -7.06 2.18 -6.18
CA ILE A 51 -6.77 2.51 -7.58
C ILE A 51 -8.07 2.75 -8.32
N THR A 52 -8.04 3.73 -9.19
CA THR A 52 -9.16 4.10 -10.06
C THR A 52 -8.68 4.07 -11.50
N ALA A 53 -9.45 3.43 -12.38
CA ALA A 53 -9.24 3.46 -13.83
C ALA A 53 -10.38 4.24 -14.48
N THR A 54 -10.05 5.15 -15.38
CA THR A 54 -11.00 5.91 -16.18
C THR A 54 -10.76 5.60 -17.66
N LEU A 55 -11.76 5.06 -18.34
CA LEU A 55 -11.73 4.73 -19.76
C LEU A 55 -11.98 5.99 -20.61
N ALA A 56 -11.68 5.92 -21.89
CA ALA A 56 -11.87 7.02 -22.84
C ALA A 56 -13.33 7.49 -22.95
N ASN A 57 -14.29 6.59 -22.74
CA ASN A 57 -15.73 6.89 -22.74
C ASN A 57 -16.22 7.54 -21.44
N GLY A 58 -15.33 7.78 -20.46
CA GLY A 58 -15.63 8.36 -19.15
C GLY A 58 -16.07 7.37 -18.08
N GLU A 59 -16.17 6.07 -18.40
CA GLU A 59 -16.48 5.04 -17.39
C GLU A 59 -15.36 4.92 -16.38
N THR A 60 -15.74 4.80 -15.11
CA THR A 60 -14.82 4.75 -13.97
C THR A 60 -14.97 3.45 -13.21
N PHE A 61 -13.84 2.78 -12.97
CA PHE A 61 -13.72 1.58 -12.18
C PHE A 61 -12.86 1.87 -10.96
N THR A 62 -13.29 1.47 -9.79
CA THR A 62 -12.56 1.68 -8.54
C THR A 62 -12.30 0.36 -7.85
N GLY A 63 -11.19 0.26 -7.15
CA GLY A 63 -10.83 -0.94 -6.44
C GLY A 63 -9.64 -0.78 -5.55
N ARG A 64 -9.17 -1.91 -5.04
CA ARG A 64 -7.97 -1.98 -4.21
C ARG A 64 -6.87 -2.72 -4.94
N PHE A 65 -5.66 -2.34 -4.64
CA PHE A 65 -4.47 -3.09 -5.04
C PHE A 65 -3.71 -3.58 -3.81
N PHE A 66 -2.98 -4.69 -4.00
CA PHE A 66 -2.16 -5.31 -2.96
C PHE A 66 -0.86 -5.80 -3.58
N GLN A 67 0.25 -5.50 -2.93
CA GLN A 67 1.51 -6.14 -3.21
C GLN A 67 1.54 -7.51 -2.54
N VAL A 68 1.91 -8.54 -3.28
CA VAL A 68 2.09 -9.87 -2.72
C VAL A 68 3.35 -9.87 -1.87
N THR A 69 3.21 -10.15 -0.60
CA THR A 69 4.30 -10.25 0.36
C THR A 69 4.32 -11.64 0.98
N SER A 70 5.48 -12.15 1.31
CA SER A 70 5.65 -13.33 2.16
C SER A 70 6.46 -12.94 3.38
N THR A 71 6.03 -13.37 4.54
CA THR A 71 6.82 -13.34 5.77
C THR A 71 7.51 -14.69 5.90
N LEU A 72 8.83 -14.71 5.78
CA LEU A 72 9.62 -15.86 6.18
C LEU A 72 9.87 -15.72 7.68
N THR A 73 9.21 -16.54 8.47
CA THR A 73 9.64 -16.79 9.83
C THR A 73 10.77 -17.80 9.70
N ASP A 74 12.01 -17.30 9.67
CA ASP A 74 13.17 -18.16 9.81
C ASP A 74 13.16 -18.66 11.25
N GLU A 75 12.52 -19.82 11.47
CA GLU A 75 12.92 -20.65 12.59
C GLU A 75 14.36 -21.07 12.25
N LEU A 76 15.33 -20.30 12.75
CA LEU A 76 16.70 -20.79 12.82
C LEU A 76 16.59 -22.12 13.56
N GLY A 77 16.58 -23.18 12.74
CA GLY A 77 16.43 -24.53 13.21
C GLY A 77 17.36 -24.73 14.39
N SER A 78 16.81 -25.28 15.44
CA SER A 78 17.50 -25.77 16.62
C SER A 78 18.79 -26.49 16.21
N GLN A 79 19.85 -25.71 16.04
CA GLN A 79 21.17 -26.28 16.23
C GLN A 79 21.19 -26.61 17.71
N GLY A 80 21.20 -27.90 17.99
CA GLY A 80 21.21 -28.45 19.32
C GLY A 80 22.23 -27.74 20.24
N PRO A 81 22.11 -27.90 21.54
CA PRO A 81 22.80 -27.10 22.52
C PRO A 81 24.29 -27.06 22.24
N VAL A 82 24.76 -25.91 21.76
CA VAL A 82 26.19 -25.63 21.69
C VAL A 82 26.60 -25.37 23.13
N TRP A 83 27.24 -26.35 23.74
CA TRP A 83 27.82 -26.23 25.07
C TRP A 83 28.98 -25.24 24.99
N HIS A 84 28.68 -23.96 25.09
CA HIS A 84 29.68 -22.96 25.43
C HIS A 84 29.68 -22.79 26.94
N GLN A 85 30.76 -23.29 27.52
CA GLN A 85 31.11 -23.07 28.89
C GLN A 85 31.30 -21.55 29.06
N GLU A 86 30.66 -21.03 30.16
CA GLU A 86 30.82 -19.68 30.71
C GLU A 86 30.04 -18.54 30.06
N GLY A 87 28.93 -18.22 30.67
CA GLY A 87 28.21 -16.97 30.51
C GLY A 87 26.75 -17.15 30.05
N LEU A 88 25.87 -17.34 31.05
CA LEU A 88 24.42 -17.39 30.85
C LEU A 88 23.92 -15.99 30.43
N TYR A 89 23.96 -15.70 29.14
CA TYR A 89 23.11 -14.68 28.57
C TYR A 89 22.00 -15.41 27.83
N ASP A 90 20.82 -15.36 28.42
CA ASP A 90 19.58 -15.81 27.82
C ASP A 90 19.27 -14.89 26.61
N VAL A 91 19.90 -15.18 25.47
CA VAL A 91 19.52 -14.59 24.20
C VAL A 91 18.35 -15.46 23.73
N GLY A 92 17.15 -15.09 24.14
CA GLY A 92 15.95 -15.68 23.59
C GLY A 92 15.99 -15.62 22.05
N PRO A 93 15.37 -16.58 21.34
CA PRO A 93 15.35 -16.57 19.90
C PRO A 93 14.74 -15.27 19.40
N GLU A 94 15.57 -14.37 18.93
CA GLU A 94 15.13 -13.16 18.25
C GLU A 94 14.50 -13.57 16.93
N LEU A 95 13.17 -13.68 16.94
CA LEU A 95 12.38 -13.94 15.74
C LEU A 95 12.54 -12.73 14.79
N GLN A 96 13.50 -12.82 13.89
CA GLN A 96 13.62 -11.84 12.83
C GLN A 96 12.50 -12.05 11.80
N HIS A 97 11.47 -11.24 11.88
CA HIS A 97 10.44 -11.19 10.85
C HIS A 97 10.98 -10.40 9.65
N VAL A 98 11.48 -11.11 8.66
CA VAL A 98 11.88 -10.49 7.39
C VAL A 98 10.69 -10.48 6.44
N ALA A 99 10.15 -9.30 6.17
CA ALA A 99 9.15 -9.13 5.14
C ALA A 99 9.81 -9.17 3.76
N HIS A 100 9.44 -10.16 2.95
CA HIS A 100 9.88 -10.26 1.56
C HIS A 100 8.85 -9.65 0.62
N TYR A 101 9.23 -8.56 -0.07
CA TYR A 101 8.40 -7.90 -1.06
C TYR A 101 8.60 -8.57 -2.43
N SER A 102 7.58 -9.22 -2.96
CA SER A 102 7.68 -9.94 -4.23
C SER A 102 7.77 -9.03 -5.46
N GLY A 103 7.45 -7.75 -5.31
CA GLY A 103 7.32 -6.82 -6.43
C GLY A 103 6.05 -7.01 -7.27
N ARG A 104 5.24 -8.02 -6.98
CA ARG A 104 3.99 -8.29 -7.71
C ARG A 104 2.83 -7.60 -7.04
N VAL A 105 2.05 -6.84 -7.82
CA VAL A 105 0.83 -6.19 -7.37
C VAL A 105 -0.35 -6.76 -8.15
N VAL A 106 -1.42 -7.04 -7.44
CA VAL A 106 -2.72 -7.39 -8.02
C VAL A 106 -3.73 -6.32 -7.67
N ALA A 107 -4.58 -5.98 -8.64
CA ALA A 107 -5.68 -5.04 -8.44
C ALA A 107 -6.96 -5.58 -9.06
N ASP A 108 -8.06 -5.40 -8.35
CA ASP A 108 -9.40 -5.75 -8.78
C ASP A 108 -10.27 -4.50 -8.67
N LEU A 109 -10.67 -3.96 -9.82
CA LEU A 109 -11.46 -2.74 -9.91
C LEU A 109 -12.87 -3.09 -10.39
N ARG A 110 -13.86 -2.43 -9.84
CA ARG A 110 -15.28 -2.66 -10.15
C ARG A 110 -15.98 -1.35 -10.46
N ARG A 111 -16.95 -1.47 -11.36
CA ARG A 111 -17.95 -0.45 -11.61
C ARG A 111 -19.24 -0.80 -10.84
N SER A 112 -20.11 0.17 -10.65
CA SER A 112 -21.36 0.02 -9.89
C SER A 112 -22.34 -1.03 -10.45
N ASP A 113 -22.26 -1.34 -11.74
CA ASP A 113 -23.06 -2.37 -12.42
C ASP A 113 -22.49 -3.79 -12.31
N GLY A 114 -21.31 -3.95 -11.66
CA GLY A 114 -20.68 -5.24 -11.42
C GLY A 114 -19.58 -5.61 -12.43
N GLU A 115 -19.36 -4.83 -13.49
CA GLU A 115 -18.25 -5.07 -14.40
C GLU A 115 -16.90 -4.89 -13.70
N GLN A 116 -15.89 -5.65 -14.14
CA GLN A 116 -14.59 -5.73 -13.47
C GLN A 116 -13.43 -5.50 -14.45
N ILE A 117 -12.41 -4.81 -13.93
CA ILE A 117 -11.06 -4.76 -14.53
C ILE A 117 -10.12 -5.46 -13.57
N ARG A 118 -9.33 -6.41 -14.07
CA ARG A 118 -8.30 -7.09 -13.31
C ARG A 118 -6.94 -6.72 -13.82
N CYS A 119 -6.08 -6.26 -12.92
CA CYS A 119 -4.74 -5.83 -13.25
C CYS A 119 -3.69 -6.63 -12.50
N ARG A 120 -2.53 -6.79 -13.14
CA ARG A 120 -1.31 -7.34 -12.56
C ARG A 120 -0.17 -6.43 -12.93
N PHE A 121 0.55 -5.95 -11.93
CA PHE A 121 1.69 -5.06 -12.10
C PHE A 121 2.94 -5.65 -11.49
N GLU A 122 4.07 -5.25 -12.02
CA GLU A 122 5.39 -5.50 -11.49
C GLU A 122 6.00 -4.16 -11.07
N LEU A 123 6.40 -4.07 -9.81
CA LEU A 123 7.00 -2.88 -9.24
C LEU A 123 8.46 -2.77 -9.66
N MET A 124 8.90 -1.59 -10.06
CA MET A 124 10.31 -1.32 -10.36
C MET A 124 11.16 -1.29 -9.09
N ARG A 125 10.58 -0.81 -7.99
CA ARG A 125 11.19 -0.77 -6.65
C ARG A 125 10.19 -1.32 -5.61
N PRO A 126 10.20 -2.62 -5.34
CA PRO A 126 9.21 -3.28 -4.48
C PRO A 126 9.08 -2.68 -3.08
N VAL A 127 10.19 -2.23 -2.49
CA VAL A 127 10.22 -1.61 -1.15
C VAL A 127 9.49 -0.27 -1.08
N ASP A 128 9.35 0.43 -2.22
CA ASP A 128 8.66 1.72 -2.32
C ASP A 128 7.18 1.55 -2.69
N GLY A 129 6.76 0.32 -3.02
CA GLY A 129 5.42 0.03 -3.52
C GLY A 129 5.14 0.74 -4.84
N MET A 130 3.89 1.14 -5.07
CA MET A 130 3.48 1.85 -6.30
C MET A 130 4.23 3.18 -6.51
N ALA A 131 4.69 3.82 -5.43
CA ALA A 131 5.49 5.04 -5.52
C ALA A 131 6.86 4.82 -6.20
N GLY A 132 7.37 3.60 -6.18
CA GLY A 132 8.58 3.20 -6.87
C GLY A 132 8.44 3.05 -8.39
N GLY A 133 7.22 3.19 -8.91
CA GLY A 133 6.87 2.93 -10.28
C GLY A 133 6.48 1.47 -10.53
N ALA A 134 5.58 1.26 -11.49
CA ALA A 134 5.09 -0.06 -11.85
C ALA A 134 4.76 -0.14 -13.35
N ARG A 135 4.75 -1.35 -13.87
CA ARG A 135 4.26 -1.67 -15.21
C ARG A 135 3.53 -3.00 -15.19
N GLY A 136 2.61 -3.20 -16.10
CA GLY A 136 1.91 -4.46 -16.19
C GLY A 136 0.71 -4.41 -17.11
N GLU A 137 -0.18 -5.37 -16.97
CA GLU A 137 -1.35 -5.50 -17.83
C GLU A 137 -2.66 -5.43 -17.03
N CYS A 138 -3.67 -4.86 -17.64
CA CYS A 138 -5.06 -4.92 -17.19
C CYS A 138 -5.91 -5.62 -18.24
N ARG A 139 -6.86 -6.44 -17.77
CA ARG A 139 -7.90 -7.03 -18.60
C ARG A 139 -9.19 -6.25 -18.38
N LEU A 140 -9.71 -5.66 -19.45
CA LEU A 140 -10.95 -4.92 -19.46
C LEU A 140 -12.18 -5.85 -19.48
N PRO A 141 -13.41 -5.36 -19.21
CA PRO A 141 -14.62 -6.18 -19.20
C PRO A 141 -14.91 -6.91 -20.52
N ASP A 142 -14.56 -6.31 -21.65
CA ASP A 142 -14.66 -6.88 -23.00
C ASP A 142 -13.59 -7.94 -23.30
N GLY A 143 -12.67 -8.22 -22.35
CA GLY A 143 -11.57 -9.15 -22.48
C GLY A 143 -10.31 -8.56 -23.11
N LEU A 144 -10.35 -7.31 -23.57
CA LEU A 144 -9.18 -6.64 -24.13
C LEU A 144 -8.10 -6.46 -23.05
N LYS A 145 -6.85 -6.69 -23.42
CA LYS A 145 -5.69 -6.43 -22.58
C LYS A 145 -5.07 -5.08 -22.94
N VAL A 146 -4.74 -4.32 -21.93
CA VAL A 146 -4.06 -3.03 -22.05
C VAL A 146 -2.82 -3.02 -21.16
N ASP A 147 -1.71 -2.48 -21.67
CA ASP A 147 -0.47 -2.34 -20.93
C ASP A 147 -0.48 -1.04 -20.13
N ALA A 148 -0.38 -1.15 -18.84
CA ALA A 148 -0.40 -0.02 -17.91
C ALA A 148 1.01 0.31 -17.43
N GLN A 149 1.31 1.60 -17.32
CA GLN A 149 2.57 2.12 -16.80
C GLN A 149 2.30 3.19 -15.73
N PHE A 150 3.05 3.13 -14.68
CA PHE A 150 3.00 4.06 -13.55
C PHE A 150 4.41 4.59 -13.32
N PRO A 151 4.66 5.88 -13.55
CA PRO A 151 5.95 6.48 -13.25
C PRO A 151 6.19 6.49 -11.73
N ALA A 152 7.46 6.51 -11.35
CA ALA A 152 7.84 6.76 -9.95
C ALA A 152 7.46 8.19 -9.54
N VAL A 153 7.08 8.39 -8.28
CA VAL A 153 6.70 9.68 -7.68
C VAL A 153 7.54 9.99 -6.45
#